data_c573fac1c228254fc4635ac625280bee
#
_entry.id   c573fac1c228254fc4635ac625280bee
#
_cell.length_a   1.000
_cell.length_b   1.000
_cell.length_c   1.000
_cell.angle_alpha   90.00
_cell.angle_beta   90.00
_cell.angle_gamma   90.00
#
_symmetry.space_group_name_H-M   'P 1'
#
loop_
_entity.id
_entity.type
_entity.pdbx_description
1 polymer ?
#
loop_
_entity_poly.entity_id
_entity_poly.type
_entity_poly.pdbx_seq_one_letter_code
_entity_poly.pdbx_strand_id
1 'polypeptide(L)'
;MRLFSATILIALAAIATFGQQPTLRIVTETPGLPSELFYGDLKVKPLRLRPGTNIPITINDPDFYVSQQYVDFLGRFPDQSGFGFWQNEITTCGSNAGCVEVKRINVSAAFFLSIEFQDTGYLVYKMHKAAFTDRFGNSQPGSPKVPVRRADFITDAKAIANGIVVGATGWEAQLNANKDAFALALVQRAAFQTEFPLSMTKDQFVTKLNANAGQVLNSTEISNLESILGGTPGDATKRAQVLRSIAENPNMHTQNFNKAFVLMQYFGYLRRDPDSGPDTNFDGYNFWLGKLNNFNGNFVDAEMVKAFIV
;
A
#
# COMPACT_ATOMS: atom_id res chain seq x y z
N MET A 1 -56.28 36.46 -65.39
CA MET A 1 -55.95 36.07 -64.05
C MET A 1 -54.78 35.08 -64.15
N ARG A 2 -53.56 35.54 -63.92
CA ARG A 2 -52.36 34.74 -64.07
C ARG A 2 -51.81 34.47 -62.60
N LEU A 3 -51.83 33.22 -62.20
CA LEU A 3 -51.24 32.79 -60.97
C LEU A 3 -49.70 32.68 -61.11
N PHE A 4 -48.96 33.41 -60.28
CA PHE A 4 -47.54 33.24 -60.13
C PHE A 4 -47.29 32.22 -59.01
N SER A 5 -46.76 31.09 -59.41
CA SER A 5 -46.19 30.12 -58.39
C SER A 5 -44.78 30.57 -58.03
N ALA A 6 -44.60 30.96 -56.80
CA ALA A 6 -43.27 31.23 -56.26
C ALA A 6 -42.71 29.93 -55.65
N THR A 7 -41.68 29.40 -56.30
CA THR A 7 -40.90 28.22 -55.74
C THR A 7 -39.85 28.75 -54.82
N ILE A 8 -40.03 28.51 -53.56
CA ILE A 8 -39.00 28.80 -52.54
C ILE A 8 -37.91 27.65 -52.52
N LEU A 9 -36.73 28.00 -52.97
CA LEU A 9 -35.56 27.12 -52.90
C LEU A 9 -34.93 27.24 -51.48
N ILE A 10 -35.14 26.25 -50.65
CA ILE A 10 -34.46 26.19 -49.39
C ILE A 10 -33.08 25.56 -49.63
N ALA A 11 -32.04 26.39 -49.62
CA ALA A 11 -30.66 25.91 -49.63
C ALA A 11 -30.29 25.38 -48.19
N LEU A 12 -30.22 24.07 -48.01
CA LEU A 12 -29.61 23.48 -46.83
C LEU A 12 -28.10 23.72 -46.91
N ALA A 13 -27.58 24.68 -46.15
CA ALA A 13 -26.15 24.80 -45.88
C ALA A 13 -25.76 23.69 -44.89
N ALA A 14 -25.16 22.62 -45.37
CA ALA A 14 -24.49 21.63 -44.51
C ALA A 14 -23.27 22.33 -43.86
N ILE A 15 -23.41 22.73 -42.63
CA ILE A 15 -22.26 23.15 -41.81
C ILE A 15 -21.45 21.89 -41.52
N ALA A 16 -20.38 21.67 -42.30
CA ALA A 16 -19.37 20.70 -41.98
C ALA A 16 -18.69 21.16 -40.69
N THR A 17 -19.11 20.62 -39.56
CA THR A 17 -18.35 20.72 -38.32
C THR A 17 -17.07 19.93 -38.53
N PHE A 18 -16.00 20.61 -38.87
CA PHE A 18 -14.66 20.04 -38.78
C PHE A 18 -14.39 19.78 -37.30
N GLY A 19 -14.70 18.58 -36.84
CA GLY A 19 -14.29 18.14 -35.53
C GLY A 19 -12.77 18.27 -35.46
N GLN A 20 -12.31 19.12 -34.56
CA GLN A 20 -10.86 19.24 -34.30
C GLN A 20 -10.32 17.88 -33.99
N GLN A 21 -9.33 17.40 -34.73
CA GLN A 21 -8.71 16.09 -34.47
C GLN A 21 -8.14 16.05 -33.04
N PRO A 22 -8.32 14.96 -32.30
CA PRO A 22 -7.76 14.82 -30.98
C PRO A 22 -6.25 15.01 -31.02
N THR A 23 -5.73 15.84 -30.14
CA THR A 23 -4.29 16.09 -30.02
C THR A 23 -3.70 15.28 -28.86
N LEU A 24 -2.45 14.84 -29.03
CA LEU A 24 -1.67 14.26 -27.94
C LEU A 24 -1.26 15.38 -26.97
N ARG A 25 -1.55 15.17 -25.70
CA ARG A 25 -1.11 16.08 -24.64
C ARG A 25 -0.55 15.31 -23.46
N ILE A 26 0.48 15.85 -22.83
CA ILE A 26 1.04 15.35 -21.59
C ILE A 26 0.48 16.21 -20.47
N VAL A 27 -0.17 15.59 -19.50
CA VAL A 27 -0.74 16.26 -18.33
C VAL A 27 0.06 15.87 -17.11
N THR A 28 0.64 16.88 -16.44
CA THR A 28 1.29 16.71 -15.13
C THR A 28 0.27 17.14 -14.09
N GLU A 29 -0.32 16.18 -13.38
CA GLU A 29 -1.40 16.46 -12.44
C GLU A 29 -0.86 17.03 -11.10
N THR A 30 0.26 16.52 -10.61
CA THR A 30 0.80 16.95 -9.33
C THR A 30 2.33 16.91 -9.39
N PRO A 31 3.04 17.89 -8.81
CA PRO A 31 4.48 17.83 -8.69
C PRO A 31 4.93 16.52 -8.00
N GLY A 32 5.83 15.77 -8.66
CA GLY A 32 6.34 14.50 -8.17
C GLY A 32 5.53 13.27 -8.58
N LEU A 33 4.36 13.43 -9.23
CA LEU A 33 3.65 12.32 -9.87
C LEU A 33 4.04 12.16 -11.35
N PRO A 34 3.95 10.95 -11.90
CA PRO A 34 4.22 10.72 -13.31
C PRO A 34 3.25 11.49 -14.18
N SER A 35 3.78 12.09 -15.26
CA SER A 35 2.97 12.68 -16.31
C SER A 35 2.13 11.63 -17.04
N GLU A 36 0.91 11.97 -17.40
CA GLU A 36 -0.02 11.11 -18.12
C GLU A 36 -0.18 11.56 -19.57
N LEU A 37 -0.29 10.61 -20.47
CA LEU A 37 -0.53 10.87 -21.89
C LEU A 37 -2.02 10.75 -22.21
N PHE A 38 -2.59 11.81 -22.78
CA PHE A 38 -3.96 11.85 -23.28
C PHE A 38 -3.98 12.00 -24.81
N TYR A 39 -4.92 11.33 -25.42
CA TYR A 39 -5.32 11.56 -26.82
C TYR A 39 -6.75 12.08 -26.81
N GLY A 40 -6.92 13.39 -27.02
CA GLY A 40 -8.15 14.08 -26.70
C GLY A 40 -8.45 13.96 -25.20
N ASP A 41 -9.61 13.40 -24.86
CA ASP A 41 -10.02 13.14 -23.48
C ASP A 41 -9.77 11.69 -23.01
N LEU A 42 -9.20 10.86 -23.88
CA LEU A 42 -8.85 9.48 -23.55
C LEU A 42 -7.45 9.39 -22.98
N LYS A 43 -7.34 8.86 -21.78
CA LYS A 43 -6.06 8.49 -21.18
C LYS A 43 -5.50 7.27 -21.91
N VAL A 44 -4.34 7.43 -22.57
CA VAL A 44 -3.80 6.38 -23.43
C VAL A 44 -2.98 5.39 -22.61
N LYS A 45 -1.99 5.78 -21.93
CA LYS A 45 -1.18 5.03 -20.94
C LYS A 45 -0.30 6.05 -20.25
N PRO A 46 0.11 5.84 -19.00
CA PRO A 46 1.18 6.64 -18.46
C PRO A 46 2.42 6.40 -19.31
N LEU A 47 2.82 7.39 -20.10
CA LEU A 47 4.06 7.38 -20.86
C LEU A 47 5.10 8.14 -20.06
N ARG A 48 6.15 7.45 -19.65
CA ARG A 48 7.32 8.06 -19.04
C ARG A 48 8.47 7.99 -20.02
N LEU A 49 9.07 9.13 -20.27
CA LEU A 49 10.25 9.22 -21.14
C LEU A 49 11.49 9.47 -20.28
N ARG A 50 12.60 8.88 -20.67
CA ARG A 50 13.90 9.20 -20.06
C ARG A 50 14.22 10.66 -20.31
N PRO A 51 14.67 11.42 -19.31
CA PRO A 51 14.98 12.84 -19.45
C PRO A 51 15.91 13.10 -20.65
N GLY A 52 15.54 14.07 -21.50
CA GLY A 52 16.28 14.43 -22.69
C GLY A 52 16.23 13.44 -23.85
N THR A 53 15.34 12.43 -23.81
CA THR A 53 15.19 11.43 -24.86
C THR A 53 13.73 11.19 -25.21
N ASN A 54 13.49 10.46 -26.33
CA ASN A 54 12.17 9.92 -26.70
C ASN A 54 12.04 8.42 -26.31
N ILE A 55 12.88 7.93 -25.42
CA ILE A 55 12.88 6.51 -25.01
C ILE A 55 11.89 6.35 -23.86
N PRO A 56 10.85 5.52 -24.02
CA PRO A 56 9.91 5.22 -22.95
C PRO A 56 10.62 4.52 -21.78
N ILE A 57 10.24 4.91 -20.55
CA ILE A 57 10.59 4.17 -19.36
C ILE A 57 9.49 3.15 -19.08
N THR A 58 9.88 1.91 -18.89
CA THR A 58 8.95 0.80 -18.63
C THR A 58 9.28 0.12 -17.30
N ILE A 59 8.35 -0.71 -16.81
CA ILE A 59 8.58 -1.54 -15.63
C ILE A 59 9.72 -2.57 -15.86
N ASN A 60 10.10 -2.80 -17.10
CA ASN A 60 11.20 -3.69 -17.43
C ASN A 60 12.58 -3.04 -17.31
N ASP A 61 12.64 -1.72 -17.21
CA ASP A 61 13.88 -1.00 -16.97
C ASP A 61 14.33 -1.17 -15.51
N PRO A 62 15.51 -1.74 -15.22
CA PRO A 62 15.94 -2.04 -13.84
C PRO A 62 15.95 -0.82 -12.91
N ASP A 63 16.37 0.34 -13.42
CA ASP A 63 16.41 1.59 -12.65
C ASP A 63 15.01 2.06 -12.26
N PHE A 64 14.05 2.00 -13.20
CA PHE A 64 12.66 2.34 -12.89
C PHE A 64 12.03 1.32 -11.95
N TYR A 65 12.24 0.03 -12.22
CA TYR A 65 11.71 -1.05 -11.38
C TYR A 65 12.16 -0.91 -9.92
N VAL A 66 13.47 -0.72 -9.69
CA VAL A 66 14.01 -0.55 -8.34
C VAL A 66 13.48 0.73 -7.67
N SER A 67 13.50 1.86 -8.39
CA SER A 67 12.92 3.11 -7.84
C SER A 67 11.47 2.92 -7.42
N GLN A 68 10.70 2.17 -8.20
CA GLN A 68 9.29 1.90 -7.92
C GLN A 68 9.11 1.05 -6.65
N GLN A 69 9.99 0.08 -6.38
CA GLN A 69 9.96 -0.69 -5.13
C GLN A 69 10.12 0.22 -3.90
N TYR A 70 11.08 1.15 -3.95
CA TYR A 70 11.26 2.13 -2.85
C TYR A 70 10.02 2.97 -2.62
N VAL A 71 9.40 3.48 -3.69
CA VAL A 71 8.21 4.33 -3.58
C VAL A 71 6.99 3.53 -3.09
N ASP A 72 6.78 2.33 -3.61
CA ASP A 72 5.57 1.55 -3.36
C ASP A 72 5.60 0.82 -2.01
N PHE A 73 6.77 0.34 -1.57
CA PHE A 73 6.90 -0.40 -0.31
C PHE A 73 7.44 0.46 0.84
N LEU A 74 8.42 1.33 0.58
CA LEU A 74 9.06 2.12 1.65
C LEU A 74 8.57 3.58 1.72
N GLY A 75 7.78 4.03 0.73
CA GLY A 75 7.19 5.37 0.70
C GLY A 75 8.20 6.49 0.51
N ARG A 76 9.42 6.20 0.07
CA ARG A 76 10.53 7.14 -0.13
C ARG A 76 11.26 6.93 -1.44
N PHE A 77 12.08 7.89 -1.85
CA PHE A 77 13.03 7.68 -2.94
C PHE A 77 14.23 6.84 -2.47
N PRO A 78 14.88 6.10 -3.38
CA PRO A 78 16.07 5.33 -3.05
C PRO A 78 17.22 6.23 -2.61
N ASP A 79 18.00 5.77 -1.65
CA ASP A 79 19.36 6.25 -1.42
C ASP A 79 20.31 5.67 -2.49
N GLN A 80 21.43 6.37 -2.71
CA GLN A 80 22.35 6.04 -3.81
C GLN A 80 22.93 4.62 -3.69
N SER A 81 23.29 4.20 -2.49
CA SER A 81 23.92 2.90 -2.25
C SER A 81 22.96 1.75 -2.44
N GLY A 82 21.77 1.85 -1.85
CA GLY A 82 20.72 0.86 -1.99
C GLY A 82 20.19 0.76 -3.43
N PHE A 83 20.03 1.91 -4.10
CA PHE A 83 19.65 1.92 -5.51
C PHE A 83 20.65 1.19 -6.39
N GLY A 84 21.95 1.51 -6.25
CA GLY A 84 23.01 0.85 -7.01
C GLY A 84 23.08 -0.64 -6.74
N PHE A 85 22.93 -1.07 -5.49
CA PHE A 85 22.93 -2.47 -5.11
C PHE A 85 21.79 -3.25 -5.79
N TRP A 86 20.56 -2.80 -5.64
CA TRP A 86 19.40 -3.51 -6.19
C TRP A 86 19.34 -3.48 -7.72
N GLN A 87 19.76 -2.35 -8.33
CA GLN A 87 19.87 -2.27 -9.77
C GLN A 87 20.90 -3.27 -10.31
N ASN A 88 22.07 -3.40 -9.66
CA ASN A 88 23.10 -4.33 -10.05
C ASN A 88 22.65 -5.78 -9.96
N GLU A 89 21.82 -6.14 -8.96
CA GLU A 89 21.23 -7.48 -8.84
C GLU A 89 20.47 -7.89 -10.11
N ILE A 90 19.80 -6.96 -10.79
CA ILE A 90 19.04 -7.24 -12.01
C ILE A 90 19.95 -7.15 -13.24
N THR A 91 20.80 -6.14 -13.34
CA THR A 91 21.61 -5.87 -14.55
C THR A 91 22.73 -6.90 -14.78
N THR A 92 23.19 -7.59 -13.72
CA THR A 92 24.14 -8.72 -13.84
C THR A 92 23.61 -9.88 -14.68
N CYS A 93 22.30 -9.98 -14.89
CA CYS A 93 21.68 -10.96 -15.77
C CYS A 93 21.92 -10.69 -17.28
N GLY A 94 22.34 -9.48 -17.66
CA GLY A 94 22.48 -9.07 -19.04
C GLY A 94 21.18 -9.26 -19.83
N SER A 95 21.22 -9.95 -20.95
CA SER A 95 20.05 -10.23 -21.79
C SER A 95 19.32 -11.54 -21.46
N ASN A 96 19.69 -12.23 -20.38
CA ASN A 96 19.03 -13.48 -19.99
C ASN A 96 17.68 -13.19 -19.32
N ALA A 97 16.59 -13.32 -20.07
CA ALA A 97 15.23 -13.00 -19.62
C ALA A 97 14.80 -13.84 -18.40
N GLY A 98 15.16 -15.13 -18.34
CA GLY A 98 14.82 -15.98 -17.19
C GLY A 98 15.54 -15.54 -15.91
N CYS A 99 16.83 -15.15 -16.02
CA CYS A 99 17.57 -14.58 -14.89
C CYS A 99 16.94 -13.27 -14.44
N VAL A 100 16.62 -12.36 -15.38
CA VAL A 100 15.98 -11.06 -15.05
C VAL A 100 14.65 -11.25 -14.33
N GLU A 101 13.81 -12.19 -14.78
CA GLU A 101 12.54 -12.51 -14.13
C GLU A 101 12.76 -12.94 -12.67
N VAL A 102 13.64 -13.92 -12.45
CA VAL A 102 13.95 -14.43 -11.09
C VAL A 102 14.50 -13.30 -10.20
N LYS A 103 15.43 -12.48 -10.72
CA LYS A 103 15.99 -11.37 -9.94
C LYS A 103 14.96 -10.31 -9.60
N ARG A 104 14.06 -9.97 -10.52
CA ARG A 104 12.96 -9.04 -10.23
C ARG A 104 12.03 -9.57 -9.13
N ILE A 105 11.66 -10.86 -9.17
CA ILE A 105 10.86 -11.49 -8.11
C ILE A 105 11.59 -11.38 -6.77
N ASN A 106 12.86 -11.70 -6.72
CA ASN A 106 13.66 -11.68 -5.50
C ASN A 106 13.84 -10.25 -4.95
N VAL A 107 14.09 -9.27 -5.82
CA VAL A 107 14.19 -7.86 -5.43
C VAL A 107 12.87 -7.40 -4.84
N SER A 108 11.74 -7.66 -5.49
CA SER A 108 10.43 -7.29 -4.95
C SER A 108 10.16 -7.89 -3.57
N ALA A 109 10.38 -9.19 -3.44
CA ALA A 109 10.19 -9.86 -2.15
C ALA A 109 11.11 -9.30 -1.06
N ALA A 110 12.35 -8.96 -1.42
CA ALA A 110 13.31 -8.40 -0.49
C ALA A 110 12.86 -7.05 0.10
N PHE A 111 12.14 -6.22 -0.65
CA PHE A 111 11.57 -4.97 -0.13
C PHE A 111 10.52 -5.22 0.94
N PHE A 112 9.60 -6.18 0.72
CA PHE A 112 8.64 -6.57 1.76
C PHE A 112 9.33 -7.19 2.98
N LEU A 113 10.36 -8.01 2.76
CA LEU A 113 11.09 -8.70 3.82
C LEU A 113 12.13 -7.81 4.51
N SER A 114 12.40 -6.62 3.99
CA SER A 114 13.39 -5.71 4.55
C SER A 114 13.06 -5.28 5.98
N ILE A 115 14.09 -5.08 6.80
CA ILE A 115 13.94 -4.54 8.15
C ILE A 115 13.13 -3.23 8.11
N GLU A 116 13.41 -2.37 7.12
CA GLU A 116 12.72 -1.09 6.97
C GLU A 116 11.21 -1.28 6.79
N PHE A 117 10.76 -2.16 5.87
CA PHE A 117 9.34 -2.40 5.68
C PHE A 117 8.68 -3.11 6.87
N GLN A 118 9.36 -4.08 7.47
CA GLN A 118 8.83 -4.82 8.63
C GLN A 118 8.58 -3.91 9.83
N ASP A 119 9.43 -2.92 9.99
CA ASP A 119 9.37 -1.95 11.10
C ASP A 119 8.56 -0.69 10.78
N THR A 120 8.13 -0.51 9.54
CA THR A 120 7.30 0.63 9.10
C THR A 120 5.93 0.16 8.57
N GLY A 121 5.82 -0.22 7.32
CA GLY A 121 4.56 -0.58 6.68
C GLY A 121 3.87 -1.78 7.34
N TYR A 122 4.61 -2.85 7.63
CA TYR A 122 4.01 -4.01 8.30
C TYR A 122 3.60 -3.69 9.74
N LEU A 123 4.33 -2.82 10.43
CA LEU A 123 3.94 -2.34 11.77
C LEU A 123 2.62 -1.55 11.71
N VAL A 124 2.44 -0.68 10.71
CA VAL A 124 1.15 0.01 10.47
C VAL A 124 0.01 -0.98 10.31
N TYR A 125 0.18 -2.00 9.45
CA TYR A 125 -0.83 -3.05 9.31
C TYR A 125 -1.19 -3.68 10.66
N LYS A 126 -0.20 -4.06 11.45
CA LYS A 126 -0.40 -4.70 12.77
C LYS A 126 -1.06 -3.77 13.77
N MET A 127 -0.68 -2.48 13.82
CA MET A 127 -1.33 -1.49 14.70
C MET A 127 -2.80 -1.27 14.30
N HIS A 128 -3.12 -1.17 13.02
CA HIS A 128 -4.50 -1.08 12.56
C HIS A 128 -5.30 -2.34 12.88
N LYS A 129 -4.68 -3.52 12.73
CA LYS A 129 -5.30 -4.80 13.09
C LYS A 129 -5.64 -4.87 14.59
N ALA A 130 -4.71 -4.50 15.46
CA ALA A 130 -4.95 -4.47 16.90
C ALA A 130 -5.99 -3.41 17.30
N ALA A 131 -5.95 -2.24 16.67
CA ALA A 131 -6.90 -1.17 16.94
C ALA A 131 -8.33 -1.48 16.46
N PHE A 132 -8.48 -2.06 15.26
CA PHE A 132 -9.77 -2.06 14.57
C PHE A 132 -10.22 -3.44 14.06
N THR A 133 -9.43 -4.49 14.29
CA THR A 133 -9.63 -5.82 13.68
C THR A 133 -9.64 -5.75 12.14
N ASP A 134 -10.03 -6.83 11.46
CA ASP A 134 -10.24 -6.84 10.00
C ASP A 134 -11.64 -6.27 9.73
N ARG A 135 -11.74 -4.99 9.37
CA ARG A 135 -13.02 -4.25 9.27
C ARG A 135 -13.45 -3.88 7.86
N PHE A 136 -12.52 -3.82 6.91
CA PHE A 136 -12.83 -3.43 5.54
C PHE A 136 -12.96 -4.66 4.65
N GLY A 137 -14.09 -4.79 3.96
CA GLY A 137 -14.44 -5.91 3.09
C GLY A 137 -15.94 -6.09 2.99
N ASN A 138 -16.37 -7.18 2.35
CA ASN A 138 -17.79 -7.48 2.19
C ASN A 138 -18.50 -7.70 3.52
N SER A 139 -19.78 -7.33 3.57
CA SER A 139 -20.64 -7.50 4.74
C SER A 139 -21.05 -8.95 5.00
N GLN A 140 -20.80 -9.86 4.06
CA GLN A 140 -21.18 -11.26 4.18
C GLN A 140 -20.40 -11.97 5.30
N PRO A 141 -21.06 -12.76 6.16
CA PRO A 141 -20.38 -13.55 7.16
C PRO A 141 -19.32 -14.46 6.53
N GLY A 142 -18.11 -14.49 7.10
CA GLY A 142 -17.00 -15.30 6.60
C GLY A 142 -16.24 -14.70 5.42
N SER A 143 -16.69 -13.57 4.86
CA SER A 143 -15.91 -12.86 3.85
C SER A 143 -14.63 -12.29 4.45
N PRO A 144 -13.51 -12.38 3.74
CA PRO A 144 -12.26 -11.82 4.20
C PRO A 144 -12.37 -10.32 4.29
N LYS A 145 -11.68 -9.80 5.26
CA LYS A 145 -11.56 -8.38 5.54
C LYS A 145 -10.10 -8.03 5.79
N VAL A 146 -9.79 -6.76 5.63
CA VAL A 146 -8.46 -6.21 5.92
C VAL A 146 -8.56 -5.11 6.97
N PRO A 147 -7.51 -4.86 7.75
CA PRO A 147 -7.58 -3.90 8.86
C PRO A 147 -7.45 -2.45 8.40
N VAL A 148 -6.90 -2.21 7.22
CA VAL A 148 -6.57 -0.87 6.73
C VAL A 148 -6.82 -0.76 5.23
N ARG A 149 -7.27 0.39 4.76
CA ARG A 149 -7.37 0.76 3.35
C ARG A 149 -6.06 1.34 2.85
N ARG A 150 -5.80 1.20 1.55
CA ARG A 150 -4.57 1.69 0.92
C ARG A 150 -4.28 3.16 1.20
N ALA A 151 -5.28 4.02 1.13
CA ALA A 151 -5.12 5.46 1.36
C ALA A 151 -4.57 5.78 2.76
N ASP A 152 -5.17 5.15 3.79
CA ASP A 152 -4.72 5.32 5.17
C ASP A 152 -3.33 4.66 5.37
N PHE A 153 -3.14 3.46 4.82
CA PHE A 153 -1.87 2.73 4.92
C PHE A 153 -0.69 3.55 4.41
N ILE A 154 -0.80 4.15 3.22
CA ILE A 154 0.30 4.94 2.63
C ILE A 154 0.63 6.15 3.50
N THR A 155 -0.38 6.85 4.01
CA THR A 155 -0.19 8.01 4.87
C THR A 155 0.51 7.61 6.16
N ASP A 156 0.06 6.54 6.78
CA ASP A 156 0.54 6.07 8.08
C ASP A 156 1.94 5.44 7.97
N ALA A 157 2.20 4.66 6.91
CA ALA A 157 3.52 4.09 6.66
C ALA A 157 4.58 5.17 6.44
N LYS A 158 4.25 6.25 5.71
CA LYS A 158 5.12 7.40 5.53
C LYS A 158 5.44 8.11 6.84
N ALA A 159 4.49 8.18 7.78
CA ALA A 159 4.72 8.81 9.07
C ALA A 159 5.79 8.05 9.89
N ILE A 160 5.77 6.71 9.88
CA ILE A 160 6.79 5.91 10.56
C ILE A 160 8.13 5.93 9.78
N ALA A 161 8.08 5.85 8.44
CA ALA A 161 9.27 5.79 7.60
C ALA A 161 9.98 7.15 7.45
N ASN A 162 9.43 8.24 8.00
CA ASN A 162 9.95 9.58 7.79
C ASN A 162 11.41 9.73 8.28
N GLY A 163 12.30 10.04 7.34
CA GLY A 163 13.73 10.22 7.63
C GLY A 163 14.50 8.93 7.90
N ILE A 164 13.91 7.77 7.70
CA ILE A 164 14.56 6.48 7.93
C ILE A 164 15.34 6.04 6.69
N VAL A 165 16.62 5.75 6.91
CA VAL A 165 17.48 5.00 5.99
C VAL A 165 18.24 4.00 6.85
N VAL A 166 17.90 2.74 6.73
CA VAL A 166 18.50 1.66 7.53
C VAL A 166 20.01 1.62 7.33
N GLY A 167 20.75 1.59 8.46
CA GLY A 167 22.20 1.65 8.46
C GLY A 167 22.80 3.07 8.54
N ALA A 168 21.98 4.13 8.39
CA ALA A 168 22.45 5.49 8.64
C ALA A 168 22.62 5.77 10.14
N THR A 169 23.51 6.67 10.51
CA THR A 169 23.75 7.01 11.92
C THR A 169 22.46 7.48 12.60
N GLY A 170 22.09 6.85 13.70
CA GLY A 170 20.92 7.24 14.52
C GLY A 170 19.57 6.78 13.99
N TRP A 171 19.50 5.99 12.90
CA TRP A 171 18.25 5.56 12.29
C TRP A 171 17.34 4.79 13.25
N GLU A 172 17.90 3.96 14.14
CA GLU A 172 17.11 3.17 15.11
C GLU A 172 16.39 4.08 16.13
N ALA A 173 17.09 5.09 16.64
CA ALA A 173 16.50 6.04 17.58
C ALA A 173 15.38 6.86 16.89
N GLN A 174 15.61 7.29 15.66
CA GLN A 174 14.62 8.01 14.86
C GLN A 174 13.41 7.11 14.57
N LEU A 175 13.63 5.84 14.19
CA LEU A 175 12.55 4.88 13.93
C LEU A 175 11.70 4.65 15.18
N ASN A 176 12.33 4.46 16.34
CA ASN A 176 11.61 4.29 17.60
C ASN A 176 10.78 5.52 17.96
N ALA A 177 11.33 6.73 17.79
CA ALA A 177 10.58 7.97 18.01
C ALA A 177 9.37 8.09 17.04
N ASN A 178 9.55 7.74 15.77
CA ASN A 178 8.46 7.75 14.79
C ASN A 178 7.36 6.72 15.13
N LYS A 179 7.74 5.51 15.56
CA LYS A 179 6.79 4.47 16.00
C LYS A 179 5.96 4.94 17.20
N ASP A 180 6.58 5.57 18.19
CA ASP A 180 5.88 6.11 19.37
C ASP A 180 4.95 7.27 18.99
N ALA A 181 5.43 8.19 18.16
CA ALA A 181 4.63 9.31 17.67
C ALA A 181 3.40 8.83 16.86
N PHE A 182 3.60 7.84 16.00
CA PHE A 182 2.50 7.26 15.23
C PHE A 182 1.49 6.53 16.13
N ALA A 183 1.94 5.71 17.07
CA ALA A 183 1.05 5.03 18.01
C ALA A 183 0.22 6.02 18.82
N LEU A 184 0.85 7.12 19.30
CA LEU A 184 0.15 8.19 20.01
C LEU A 184 -0.88 8.88 19.10
N ALA A 185 -0.52 9.23 17.88
CA ALA A 185 -1.45 9.82 16.93
C ALA A 185 -2.63 8.90 16.62
N LEU A 186 -2.39 7.58 16.49
CA LEU A 186 -3.44 6.60 16.19
C LEU A 186 -4.46 6.47 17.33
N VAL A 187 -4.00 6.41 18.59
CA VAL A 187 -4.91 6.30 19.73
C VAL A 187 -5.70 7.60 20.00
N GLN A 188 -5.25 8.72 19.46
CA GLN A 188 -5.94 10.00 19.54
C GLN A 188 -6.97 10.22 18.41
N ARG A 189 -6.99 9.38 17.38
CA ARG A 189 -7.98 9.47 16.31
C ARG A 189 -9.40 9.23 16.84
N ALA A 190 -10.36 9.98 16.34
CA ALA A 190 -11.78 9.84 16.74
C ALA A 190 -12.28 8.39 16.54
N ALA A 191 -11.89 7.74 15.45
CA ALA A 191 -12.25 6.34 15.20
C ALA A 191 -11.72 5.39 16.29
N PHE A 192 -10.49 5.60 16.78
CA PHE A 192 -9.94 4.80 17.88
C PHE A 192 -10.67 5.08 19.18
N GLN A 193 -10.93 6.33 19.50
CA GLN A 193 -11.63 6.71 20.74
C GLN A 193 -13.09 6.24 20.77
N THR A 194 -13.73 6.11 19.61
CA THR A 194 -15.05 5.47 19.49
C THR A 194 -14.99 3.98 19.84
N GLU A 195 -13.99 3.29 19.34
CA GLU A 195 -13.77 1.86 19.64
C GLU A 195 -13.29 1.62 21.08
N PHE A 196 -12.48 2.54 21.60
CA PHE A 196 -11.85 2.47 22.92
C PHE A 196 -12.12 3.74 23.74
N PRO A 197 -13.37 3.94 24.24
CA PRO A 197 -13.69 5.08 25.07
C PRO A 197 -12.73 5.26 26.24
N LEU A 198 -12.51 6.51 26.67
CA LEU A 198 -11.59 6.81 27.78
C LEU A 198 -12.07 6.22 29.13
N SER A 199 -13.36 5.87 29.23
CA SER A 199 -13.97 5.23 30.40
C SER A 199 -13.68 3.73 30.51
N MET A 200 -13.05 3.10 29.51
CA MET A 200 -12.65 1.68 29.59
C MET A 200 -11.69 1.46 30.75
N THR A 201 -11.88 0.36 31.48
CA THR A 201 -10.87 -0.12 32.42
C THR A 201 -9.65 -0.65 31.68
N LYS A 202 -8.53 -0.80 32.39
CA LYS A 202 -7.32 -1.37 31.82
C LYS A 202 -7.54 -2.77 31.25
N ASP A 203 -8.28 -3.63 31.97
CA ASP A 203 -8.60 -5.00 31.55
C ASP A 203 -9.44 -5.02 30.28
N GLN A 204 -10.49 -4.16 30.20
CA GLN A 204 -11.32 -4.02 28.99
C GLN A 204 -10.50 -3.57 27.78
N PHE A 205 -9.61 -2.60 28.01
CA PHE A 205 -8.76 -2.05 26.95
C PHE A 205 -7.80 -3.10 26.39
N VAL A 206 -7.02 -3.78 27.25
CA VAL A 206 -6.05 -4.80 26.83
C VAL A 206 -6.76 -6.01 26.22
N THR A 207 -7.86 -6.48 26.86
CA THR A 207 -8.63 -7.62 26.34
C THR A 207 -9.17 -7.35 24.94
N LYS A 208 -9.73 -6.14 24.69
CA LYS A 208 -10.27 -5.79 23.37
C LYS A 208 -9.18 -5.67 22.32
N LEU A 209 -8.05 -5.04 22.62
CA LEU A 209 -6.90 -4.98 21.70
C LEU A 209 -6.38 -6.37 21.37
N ASN A 210 -6.23 -7.24 22.37
CA ASN A 210 -5.77 -8.61 22.17
C ASN A 210 -6.75 -9.43 21.33
N ALA A 211 -8.06 -9.28 21.56
CA ALA A 211 -9.08 -9.92 20.74
C ALA A 211 -9.02 -9.47 19.27
N ASN A 212 -8.89 -8.16 19.05
CA ASN A 212 -8.72 -7.60 17.70
C ASN A 212 -7.45 -8.11 17.00
N ALA A 213 -6.36 -8.25 17.76
CA ALA A 213 -5.07 -8.75 17.27
C ALA A 213 -5.10 -10.25 16.90
N GLY A 214 -6.09 -11.01 17.39
CA GLY A 214 -6.22 -12.45 17.17
C GLY A 214 -5.74 -13.30 18.35
N GLN A 215 -5.86 -12.78 19.60
CA GLN A 215 -5.50 -13.48 20.84
C GLN A 215 -3.99 -13.82 20.91
N VAL A 216 -3.15 -12.85 20.61
CA VAL A 216 -1.70 -13.05 20.48
C VAL A 216 -0.94 -13.08 21.79
N LEU A 217 -1.55 -12.57 22.87
CA LEU A 217 -0.92 -12.42 24.19
C LEU A 217 -1.20 -13.61 25.09
N ASN A 218 -0.20 -14.01 25.86
CA ASN A 218 -0.37 -14.89 27.02
C ASN A 218 -0.78 -14.10 28.29
N SER A 219 -1.11 -14.81 29.37
CA SER A 219 -1.60 -14.19 30.62
C SER A 219 -0.59 -13.24 31.28
N THR A 220 0.70 -13.55 31.20
CA THR A 220 1.77 -12.72 31.76
C THR A 220 1.91 -11.42 30.96
N GLU A 221 1.86 -11.49 29.63
CA GLU A 221 1.91 -10.32 28.76
C GLU A 221 0.70 -9.41 29.00
N ILE A 222 -0.51 -9.97 29.13
CA ILE A 222 -1.72 -9.22 29.48
C ILE A 222 -1.50 -8.46 30.80
N SER A 223 -1.08 -9.14 31.87
CA SER A 223 -0.83 -8.51 33.18
C SER A 223 0.23 -7.40 33.13
N ASN A 224 1.26 -7.58 32.32
CA ASN A 224 2.29 -6.56 32.11
C ASN A 224 1.73 -5.32 31.43
N LEU A 225 0.92 -5.49 30.39
CA LEU A 225 0.29 -4.37 29.65
C LEU A 225 -0.75 -3.63 30.52
N GLU A 226 -1.52 -4.34 31.32
CA GLU A 226 -2.42 -3.73 32.31
C GLU A 226 -1.65 -2.92 33.36
N SER A 227 -0.46 -3.37 33.75
CA SER A 227 0.43 -2.66 34.68
C SER A 227 0.94 -1.35 34.10
N ILE A 228 1.21 -1.27 32.80
CA ILE A 228 1.57 -0.01 32.11
C ILE A 228 0.45 1.02 32.27
N LEU A 229 -0.80 0.62 32.07
CA LEU A 229 -1.95 1.51 32.21
C LEU A 229 -2.15 1.94 33.68
N GLY A 230 -1.93 1.02 34.62
CA GLY A 230 -2.02 1.30 36.06
C GLY A 230 -3.36 1.91 36.45
N GLY A 231 -3.32 3.00 37.25
CA GLY A 231 -4.50 3.76 37.66
C GLY A 231 -5.02 4.80 36.66
N THR A 232 -4.39 4.90 35.48
CA THR A 232 -4.72 5.92 34.44
C THR A 232 -5.00 5.28 33.08
N PRO A 233 -6.03 4.41 32.93
CA PRO A 233 -6.29 3.67 31.71
C PRO A 233 -6.74 4.57 30.53
N GLY A 234 -7.08 5.82 30.79
CA GLY A 234 -7.40 6.82 29.77
C GLY A 234 -6.20 7.62 29.24
N ASP A 235 -4.99 7.44 29.81
CA ASP A 235 -3.80 8.15 29.40
C ASP A 235 -3.38 7.76 27.96
N ALA A 236 -3.30 8.74 27.06
CA ALA A 236 -3.04 8.50 25.65
C ALA A 236 -1.66 7.90 25.40
N THR A 237 -0.63 8.33 26.14
CA THR A 237 0.75 7.83 25.98
C THR A 237 0.85 6.37 26.40
N LYS A 238 0.22 6.01 27.52
CA LYS A 238 0.19 4.61 28.00
C LYS A 238 -0.61 3.71 27.05
N ARG A 239 -1.76 4.19 26.52
CA ARG A 239 -2.54 3.48 25.51
C ARG A 239 -1.75 3.25 24.22
N ALA A 240 -0.98 4.24 23.77
CA ALA A 240 -0.09 4.13 22.63
C ALA A 240 1.00 3.09 22.85
N GLN A 241 1.61 3.09 24.05
CA GLN A 241 2.62 2.11 24.42
C GLN A 241 2.06 0.68 24.42
N VAL A 242 0.87 0.48 24.98
CA VAL A 242 0.20 -0.83 24.98
C VAL A 242 -0.14 -1.27 23.56
N LEU A 243 -0.72 -0.38 22.72
CA LEU A 243 -1.03 -0.70 21.33
C LEU A 243 0.23 -1.10 20.54
N ARG A 244 1.31 -0.33 20.68
CA ARG A 244 2.60 -0.63 20.05
C ARG A 244 3.14 -1.99 20.50
N SER A 245 3.13 -2.27 21.80
CA SER A 245 3.62 -3.55 22.36
C SER A 245 2.86 -4.75 21.81
N ILE A 246 1.53 -4.64 21.64
CA ILE A 246 0.73 -5.72 21.02
C ILE A 246 1.08 -5.88 19.55
N ALA A 247 1.20 -4.78 18.79
CA ALA A 247 1.55 -4.83 17.38
C ALA A 247 2.97 -5.38 17.13
N GLU A 248 3.90 -5.19 18.05
CA GLU A 248 5.27 -5.73 17.98
C GLU A 248 5.40 -7.15 18.57
N ASN A 249 4.31 -7.76 19.09
CA ASN A 249 4.33 -9.12 19.61
C ASN A 249 4.68 -10.14 18.50
N PRO A 250 5.59 -11.11 18.75
CA PRO A 250 5.99 -12.10 17.75
C PRO A 250 4.83 -12.96 17.20
N ASN A 251 3.84 -13.30 18.03
CA ASN A 251 2.67 -14.05 17.59
C ASN A 251 1.81 -13.21 16.62
N MET A 252 1.68 -11.89 16.89
CA MET A 252 1.01 -10.96 16.00
C MET A 252 1.69 -10.91 14.62
N HIS A 253 3.02 -10.88 14.61
CA HIS A 253 3.81 -10.93 13.38
C HIS A 253 3.53 -12.22 12.61
N THR A 254 3.67 -13.38 13.22
CA THR A 254 3.53 -14.68 12.54
C THR A 254 2.11 -14.92 12.01
N GLN A 255 1.08 -14.62 12.81
CA GLN A 255 -0.32 -14.87 12.44
C GLN A 255 -0.82 -14.01 11.28
N ASN A 256 -0.22 -12.83 11.08
CA ASN A 256 -0.69 -11.87 10.09
C ASN A 256 0.22 -11.73 8.88
N PHE A 257 1.36 -12.42 8.86
CA PHE A 257 2.39 -12.23 7.83
C PHE A 257 1.87 -12.46 6.42
N ASN A 258 1.28 -13.62 6.14
CA ASN A 258 0.75 -13.95 4.81
C ASN A 258 -0.39 -13.01 4.38
N LYS A 259 -1.26 -12.65 5.32
CA LYS A 259 -2.35 -11.69 5.06
C LYS A 259 -1.82 -10.31 4.65
N ALA A 260 -0.83 -9.82 5.37
CA ALA A 260 -0.18 -8.56 5.07
C ALA A 260 0.60 -8.66 3.75
N PHE A 261 1.33 -9.74 3.52
CA PHE A 261 2.10 -9.94 2.29
C PHE A 261 1.20 -9.84 1.05
N VAL A 262 0.07 -10.56 1.04
CA VAL A 262 -0.90 -10.49 -0.06
C VAL A 262 -1.47 -9.07 -0.22
N LEU A 263 -1.86 -8.43 0.88
CA LEU A 263 -2.42 -7.07 0.83
C LEU A 263 -1.42 -6.06 0.24
N MET A 264 -0.14 -6.20 0.59
CA MET A 264 0.91 -5.32 0.09
C MET A 264 1.16 -5.47 -1.42
N GLN A 265 0.90 -6.64 -2.00
CA GLN A 265 0.95 -6.79 -3.46
C GLN A 265 -0.15 -5.94 -4.15
N TYR A 266 -1.36 -5.92 -3.58
CA TYR A 266 -2.42 -5.04 -4.06
C TYR A 266 -2.05 -3.55 -3.91
N PHE A 267 -1.49 -3.17 -2.77
CA PHE A 267 -1.15 -1.78 -2.49
C PHE A 267 0.03 -1.28 -3.32
N GLY A 268 1.09 -2.08 -3.46
CA GLY A 268 2.28 -1.72 -4.21
C GLY A 268 2.07 -1.81 -5.72
N TYR A 269 1.73 -2.98 -6.25
CA TYR A 269 1.67 -3.19 -7.69
C TYR A 269 0.38 -2.74 -8.34
N LEU A 270 -0.77 -3.13 -7.75
CA LEU A 270 -2.08 -2.80 -8.32
C LEU A 270 -2.56 -1.42 -7.90
N ARG A 271 -1.93 -0.82 -6.87
CA ARG A 271 -2.23 0.52 -6.33
C ARG A 271 -3.69 0.73 -5.97
N ARG A 272 -4.34 -0.32 -5.48
CA ARG A 272 -5.74 -0.33 -5.10
C ARG A 272 -6.01 -1.23 -3.89
N ASP A 273 -7.18 -1.09 -3.33
CA ASP A 273 -7.70 -2.07 -2.37
C ASP A 273 -8.14 -3.35 -3.11
N PRO A 274 -8.16 -4.52 -2.44
CA PRO A 274 -8.56 -5.78 -3.08
C PRO A 274 -9.96 -5.77 -3.70
N ASP A 275 -10.90 -5.02 -3.11
CA ASP A 275 -12.29 -4.86 -3.53
C ASP A 275 -12.55 -3.61 -4.38
N SER A 276 -11.51 -2.96 -4.88
CA SER A 276 -11.62 -1.81 -5.78
C SER A 276 -11.37 -2.22 -7.22
N GLY A 277 -12.09 -1.58 -8.15
CA GLY A 277 -12.09 -1.93 -9.58
C GLY A 277 -10.72 -2.31 -10.17
N PRO A 278 -10.65 -3.30 -11.07
CA PRO A 278 -11.81 -3.96 -11.71
C PRO A 278 -12.53 -4.99 -10.83
N ASP A 279 -11.93 -5.43 -9.72
CA ASP A 279 -12.56 -6.35 -8.77
C ASP A 279 -13.55 -5.60 -7.87
N THR A 280 -14.65 -6.26 -7.53
CA THR A 280 -15.68 -5.70 -6.64
C THR A 280 -15.81 -6.44 -5.32
N ASN A 281 -14.90 -7.41 -5.09
CA ASN A 281 -14.90 -8.27 -3.92
C ASN A 281 -13.47 -8.71 -3.56
N PHE A 282 -13.34 -9.58 -2.57
CA PHE A 282 -12.07 -10.11 -2.09
C PHE A 282 -11.65 -11.45 -2.70
N ASP A 283 -12.26 -11.91 -3.79
CA ASP A 283 -11.99 -13.25 -4.34
C ASP A 283 -10.53 -13.39 -4.79
N GLY A 284 -9.97 -12.38 -5.45
CA GLY A 284 -8.56 -12.36 -5.83
C GLY A 284 -7.61 -12.38 -4.63
N TYR A 285 -7.91 -11.59 -3.60
CA TYR A 285 -7.14 -11.60 -2.35
C TYR A 285 -7.18 -12.96 -1.66
N ASN A 286 -8.37 -13.58 -1.59
CA ASN A 286 -8.55 -14.90 -1.01
C ASN A 286 -7.83 -16.00 -1.76
N PHE A 287 -7.91 -15.95 -3.09
CA PHE A 287 -7.21 -16.89 -3.94
C PHE A 287 -5.71 -16.87 -3.64
N TRP A 288 -5.10 -15.69 -3.62
CA TRP A 288 -3.67 -15.55 -3.35
C TRP A 288 -3.30 -15.91 -1.92
N LEU A 289 -4.12 -15.53 -0.94
CA LEU A 289 -3.88 -15.89 0.46
C LEU A 289 -3.98 -17.40 0.67
N GLY A 290 -4.98 -18.05 0.08
CA GLY A 290 -5.12 -19.50 0.10
C GLY A 290 -3.93 -20.20 -0.55
N LYS A 291 -3.51 -19.72 -1.72
CA LYS A 291 -2.34 -20.26 -2.43
C LYS A 291 -1.06 -20.11 -1.60
N LEU A 292 -0.81 -18.92 -1.05
CA LEU A 292 0.35 -18.67 -0.22
C LEU A 292 0.38 -19.55 1.05
N ASN A 293 -0.77 -19.73 1.70
CA ASN A 293 -0.90 -20.60 2.87
C ASN A 293 -0.64 -22.07 2.53
N ASN A 294 -1.11 -22.55 1.38
CA ASN A 294 -0.88 -23.92 0.92
C ASN A 294 0.61 -24.22 0.66
N PHE A 295 1.38 -23.20 0.36
CA PHE A 295 2.84 -23.28 0.21
C PHE A 295 3.61 -22.80 1.46
N ASN A 296 2.95 -22.77 2.64
CA ASN A 296 3.56 -22.36 3.92
C ASN A 296 4.26 -20.98 3.88
N GLY A 297 3.71 -20.04 3.13
CA GLY A 297 4.28 -18.70 2.96
C GLY A 297 5.38 -18.60 1.91
N ASN A 298 5.70 -19.67 1.20
CA ASN A 298 6.67 -19.62 0.11
C ASN A 298 6.05 -18.95 -1.13
N PHE A 299 6.33 -17.67 -1.29
CA PHE A 299 5.80 -16.84 -2.37
C PHE A 299 6.36 -17.23 -3.76
N VAL A 300 7.50 -17.90 -3.82
CA VAL A 300 8.12 -18.39 -5.07
C VAL A 300 7.31 -19.58 -5.61
N ASP A 301 7.11 -20.59 -4.75
CA ASP A 301 6.33 -21.78 -5.11
C ASP A 301 4.85 -21.45 -5.33
N ALA A 302 4.33 -20.45 -4.63
CA ALA A 302 3.00 -19.90 -4.86
C ALA A 302 2.91 -19.08 -6.15
N GLU A 303 4.02 -18.77 -6.83
CA GLU A 303 4.11 -17.91 -8.02
C GLU A 303 3.45 -16.53 -7.83
N MET A 304 3.34 -16.11 -6.59
CA MET A 304 2.52 -14.95 -6.24
C MET A 304 3.16 -13.65 -6.72
N VAL A 305 4.41 -13.38 -6.33
CA VAL A 305 5.08 -12.14 -6.73
C VAL A 305 5.20 -12.08 -8.25
N LYS A 306 5.51 -13.21 -8.90
CA LYS A 306 5.55 -13.31 -10.35
C LYS A 306 4.26 -12.82 -11.00
N ALA A 307 3.11 -13.28 -10.53
CA ALA A 307 1.81 -12.93 -11.09
C ALA A 307 1.44 -11.44 -10.96
N PHE A 308 2.05 -10.72 -10.01
CA PHE A 308 1.81 -9.28 -9.82
C PHE A 308 2.77 -8.40 -10.63
N ILE A 309 3.93 -8.91 -11.07
CA ILE A 309 4.97 -8.13 -11.76
C ILE A 309 5.17 -8.51 -13.23
N VAL A 310 4.53 -9.56 -13.71
CA VAL A 310 4.53 -10.02 -15.13
C VAL A 310 3.13 -9.77 -15.77
#